data_514ebb998b8c01ca36d09c5139acd345
#
_entry.id   514ebb998b8c01ca36d09c5139acd345
#
_cell.length_a   1.000
_cell.length_b   1.000
_cell.length_c   1.000
_cell.angle_alpha   90.00
_cell.angle_beta   90.00
_cell.angle_gamma   90.00
#
_symmetry.space_group_name_H-M   'P 1'
#
loop_
_entity.id
_entity.type
_entity.pdbx_description
1 polymer ?
#
loop_
_entity_poly.entity_id
_entity_poly.type
_entity_poly.pdbx_seq_one_letter_code
_entity_poly.pdbx_strand_id
1 'polypeptide(L)'
;PSTHGVLRLKIHTDGEVVSKIEPIIGYLHRCFEKYCENLSYEQIVPFTDRCDYLASMHMDHAYSIAVEKLLDIDLPERVEYIRVIIAELQRIASHLVAIGTFGLDVGAITPFTWTIRDRENGTV
;
A
#
# COMPACT_ATOMS: atom_id res chain seq x y z
N PRO A 1 -14.85 13.72 -3.32
CA PRO A 1 -14.12 12.53 -2.92
C PRO A 1 -12.81 12.42 -3.71
N SER A 2 -11.76 11.99 -3.04
CA SER A 2 -10.44 11.73 -3.61
C SER A 2 -10.09 10.25 -3.47
N THR A 3 -9.04 9.79 -4.18
CA THR A 3 -8.57 8.40 -4.11
C THR A 3 -9.69 7.38 -4.34
N HIS A 4 -10.44 7.49 -5.45
CA HIS A 4 -11.62 6.68 -5.78
C HIS A 4 -12.74 6.71 -4.72
N GLY A 5 -12.88 7.81 -3.98
CA GLY A 5 -13.92 7.97 -2.97
C GLY A 5 -13.57 7.43 -1.59
N VAL A 6 -12.33 7.00 -1.35
CA VAL A 6 -11.88 6.48 -0.05
C VAL A 6 -11.35 7.57 0.89
N LEU A 7 -11.10 8.77 0.38
CA LEU A 7 -10.74 9.94 1.18
C LEU A 7 -11.87 10.97 1.12
N ARG A 8 -12.37 11.37 2.28
CA ARG A 8 -13.31 12.47 2.43
C ARG A 8 -12.81 13.47 3.45
N LEU A 9 -12.66 14.70 2.98
CA LEU A 9 -12.33 15.84 3.82
C LEU A 9 -13.52 16.83 3.79
N LYS A 10 -13.98 17.25 4.94
CA LYS A 10 -14.93 18.36 5.09
C LYS A 10 -14.13 19.61 5.38
N ILE A 11 -14.14 20.54 4.42
CA ILE A 11 -13.37 21.78 4.49
C ILE A 11 -14.31 22.92 4.82
N HIS A 12 -13.98 23.69 5.83
CA HIS A 12 -14.66 24.94 6.20
C HIS A 12 -13.81 26.10 5.70
N THR A 13 -14.40 26.96 4.89
CA THR A 13 -13.70 28.10 4.28
C THR A 13 -14.38 29.40 4.60
N ASP A 14 -13.58 30.47 4.67
CA ASP A 14 -14.03 31.85 4.63
C ASP A 14 -13.44 32.48 3.35
N GLY A 15 -14.25 32.51 2.28
CA GLY A 15 -13.74 32.75 0.94
C GLY A 15 -12.75 31.66 0.50
N GLU A 16 -11.53 32.05 0.18
CA GLU A 16 -10.44 31.14 -0.20
C GLU A 16 -9.59 30.66 0.99
N VAL A 17 -9.82 31.20 2.18
CA VAL A 17 -9.06 30.85 3.39
C VAL A 17 -9.70 29.64 4.05
N VAL A 18 -8.92 28.57 4.22
CA VAL A 18 -9.35 27.37 4.93
C VAL A 18 -9.23 27.62 6.43
N SER A 19 -10.36 27.59 7.14
CA SER A 19 -10.44 27.79 8.59
C SER A 19 -10.35 26.47 9.38
N LYS A 20 -10.88 25.39 8.83
CA LYS A 20 -10.89 24.06 9.47
C LYS A 20 -10.99 22.95 8.46
N ILE A 21 -10.33 21.81 8.74
CA ILE A 21 -10.46 20.57 7.98
C ILE A 21 -10.86 19.46 8.94
N GLU A 22 -11.93 18.74 8.59
CA GLU A 22 -12.41 17.57 9.32
C GLU A 22 -12.23 16.34 8.42
N PRO A 23 -11.26 15.43 8.69
CA PRO A 23 -11.16 14.18 7.98
C PRO A 23 -12.27 13.22 8.43
N ILE A 24 -12.94 12.59 7.47
CA ILE A 24 -13.98 11.59 7.72
C ILE A 24 -13.34 10.21 7.54
N ILE A 25 -13.02 9.58 8.67
CA ILE A 25 -12.34 8.28 8.72
C ILE A 25 -13.37 7.14 8.61
N GLY A 26 -12.97 5.99 8.05
CA GLY A 26 -13.74 4.77 8.08
C GLY A 26 -14.19 4.22 6.73
N TYR A 27 -13.95 4.91 5.62
CA TYR A 27 -14.35 4.45 4.28
C TYR A 27 -13.70 3.12 3.84
N LEU A 28 -12.52 2.80 4.38
CA LEU A 28 -11.83 1.52 4.18
C LEU A 28 -11.71 0.69 5.46
N HIS A 29 -12.51 0.96 6.47
CA HIS A 29 -12.52 0.14 7.68
C HIS A 29 -13.17 -1.22 7.37
N ARG A 30 -12.35 -2.28 7.39
CA ARG A 30 -12.75 -3.65 7.02
C ARG A 30 -12.74 -4.62 8.19
N CYS A 31 -12.73 -4.11 9.42
CA CYS A 31 -12.66 -4.90 10.67
C CYS A 31 -11.43 -5.82 10.73
N PHE A 32 -10.33 -5.42 10.12
CA PHE A 32 -9.09 -6.19 10.00
C PHE A 32 -8.58 -6.67 11.37
N GLU A 33 -8.48 -5.78 12.33
CA GLU A 33 -7.99 -6.07 13.67
C GLU A 33 -8.85 -7.15 14.37
N LYS A 34 -10.16 -7.12 14.12
CA LYS A 34 -11.09 -8.10 14.70
C LYS A 34 -10.93 -9.49 14.09
N TYR A 35 -10.61 -9.59 12.82
CA TYR A 35 -10.25 -10.86 12.19
C TYR A 35 -8.95 -11.42 12.76
N CYS A 36 -7.95 -10.58 12.97
CA CYS A 36 -6.64 -10.99 13.50
C CYS A 36 -6.73 -11.63 14.90
N GLU A 37 -7.73 -11.27 15.71
CA GLU A 37 -7.95 -11.91 17.03
C GLU A 37 -8.29 -13.40 16.95
N ASN A 38 -8.76 -13.88 15.80
CA ASN A 38 -9.28 -15.24 15.61
C ASN A 38 -8.51 -16.08 14.59
N LEU A 39 -7.45 -15.53 14.01
CA LEU A 39 -6.65 -16.17 12.98
C LEU A 39 -5.25 -16.54 13.50
N SER A 40 -4.62 -17.55 12.88
CA SER A 40 -3.21 -17.82 13.10
C SER A 40 -2.34 -16.76 12.40
N TYR A 41 -1.07 -16.63 12.81
CA TYR A 41 -0.14 -15.67 12.20
C TYR A 41 -0.02 -15.82 10.68
N GLU A 42 0.00 -17.07 10.17
CA GLU A 42 0.08 -17.32 8.73
C GLU A 42 -1.19 -16.92 7.99
N GLN A 43 -2.35 -17.07 8.63
CA GLN A 43 -3.63 -16.69 8.05
C GLN A 43 -3.85 -15.17 7.98
N ILE A 44 -3.06 -14.40 8.71
CA ILE A 44 -3.12 -12.94 8.71
C ILE A 44 -2.39 -12.34 7.49
N VAL A 45 -1.36 -13.01 6.96
CA VAL A 45 -0.57 -12.51 5.82
C VAL A 45 -1.45 -12.01 4.65
N PRO A 46 -2.46 -12.75 4.16
CA PRO A 46 -3.33 -12.24 3.09
C PRO A 46 -4.13 -10.98 3.43
N PHE A 47 -4.24 -10.62 4.69
CA PHE A 47 -4.88 -9.37 5.12
C PHE A 47 -3.89 -8.21 5.10
N THR A 48 -2.61 -8.45 5.41
CA THR A 48 -1.56 -7.42 5.33
C THR A 48 -1.33 -6.95 3.91
N ASP A 49 -1.38 -7.83 2.92
CA ASP A 49 -1.38 -7.51 1.49
C ASP A 49 -2.32 -6.35 1.14
N ARG A 50 -3.49 -6.36 1.72
CA ARG A 50 -4.60 -5.46 1.40
C ARG A 50 -4.58 -4.16 2.17
N CYS A 51 -3.60 -3.95 3.03
CA CYS A 51 -3.39 -2.66 3.70
C CYS A 51 -2.83 -1.63 2.72
N ASP A 52 -1.88 -2.05 1.89
CA ASP A 52 -1.38 -1.29 0.74
C ASP A 52 -1.26 -2.22 -0.46
N TYR A 53 -2.32 -2.32 -1.23
CA TYR A 53 -2.40 -3.24 -2.38
C TYR A 53 -1.54 -2.83 -3.59
N LEU A 54 -0.84 -1.70 -3.53
CA LEU A 54 0.18 -1.31 -4.53
C LEU A 54 1.59 -1.72 -4.12
N ALA A 55 1.82 -1.94 -2.83
CA ALA A 55 3.10 -2.31 -2.25
C ALA A 55 2.95 -3.48 -1.24
N SER A 56 2.16 -4.49 -1.58
CA SER A 56 1.78 -5.60 -0.70
C SER A 56 2.98 -6.31 -0.09
N MET A 57 4.03 -6.58 -0.87
CA MET A 57 5.24 -7.24 -0.35
C MET A 57 5.93 -6.48 0.77
N HIS A 58 5.81 -5.14 0.81
CA HIS A 58 6.33 -4.35 1.93
C HIS A 58 5.51 -4.55 3.20
N MET A 59 4.18 -4.66 3.05
CA MET A 59 3.28 -4.89 4.18
C MET A 59 3.51 -6.27 4.79
N ASP A 60 3.61 -7.31 3.95
CA ASP A 60 3.89 -8.68 4.37
C ASP A 60 5.27 -8.80 5.01
N HIS A 61 6.27 -8.13 4.45
CA HIS A 61 7.62 -8.11 5.00
C HIS A 61 7.63 -7.47 6.40
N ALA A 62 6.97 -6.32 6.57
CA ALA A 62 6.88 -5.65 7.87
C ALA A 62 6.18 -6.54 8.91
N TYR A 63 5.08 -7.18 8.53
CA TYR A 63 4.36 -8.12 9.38
C TYR A 63 5.22 -9.33 9.74
N SER A 64 5.87 -9.96 8.75
CA SER A 64 6.73 -11.12 8.96
C SER A 64 7.87 -10.83 9.93
N ILE A 65 8.56 -9.68 9.77
CA ILE A 65 9.62 -9.25 10.70
C ILE A 65 9.08 -9.10 12.13
N ALA A 66 7.88 -8.58 12.29
CA ALA A 66 7.28 -8.41 13.62
C ALA A 66 7.00 -9.76 14.28
N VAL A 67 6.46 -10.74 13.52
CA VAL A 67 6.18 -12.10 14.00
C VAL A 67 7.49 -12.86 14.31
N GLU A 68 8.48 -12.77 13.44
CA GLU A 68 9.79 -13.40 13.62
C GLU A 68 10.50 -12.89 14.88
N LYS A 69 10.46 -11.57 15.11
CA LYS A 69 10.95 -10.97 16.34
C LYS A 69 10.21 -11.47 17.59
N LEU A 70 8.90 -11.63 17.49
CA LEU A 70 8.09 -12.13 18.59
C LEU A 70 8.41 -13.59 18.92
N LEU A 71 8.72 -14.39 17.91
CA LEU A 71 9.03 -15.81 18.03
C LEU A 71 10.52 -16.11 18.22
N ASP A 72 11.38 -15.09 18.21
CA ASP A 72 12.84 -15.19 18.31
C ASP A 72 13.44 -16.13 17.24
N ILE A 73 12.99 -15.95 15.99
CA ILE A 73 13.43 -16.74 14.84
C ILE A 73 14.60 -16.04 14.15
N ASP A 74 15.74 -16.71 14.07
CA ASP A 74 16.87 -16.29 13.27
C ASP A 74 16.72 -16.78 11.82
N LEU A 75 16.91 -15.87 10.87
CA LEU A 75 16.82 -16.18 9.46
C LEU A 75 18.19 -16.31 8.81
N PRO A 76 18.34 -17.23 7.83
CA PRO A 76 19.54 -17.27 7.02
C PRO A 76 19.72 -16.00 6.19
N GLU A 77 20.96 -15.54 6.05
CA GLU A 77 21.32 -14.33 5.28
C GLU A 77 20.75 -14.34 3.83
N ARG A 78 20.68 -15.51 3.21
CA ARG A 78 20.09 -15.68 1.88
C ARG A 78 18.63 -15.22 1.83
N VAL A 79 17.85 -15.45 2.90
CA VAL A 79 16.44 -15.04 2.96
C VAL A 79 16.34 -13.52 3.01
N GLU A 80 17.22 -12.87 3.77
CA GLU A 80 17.29 -11.41 3.86
C GLU A 80 17.56 -10.76 2.48
N TYR A 81 18.53 -11.28 1.73
CA TYR A 81 18.80 -10.79 0.38
C TYR A 81 17.63 -10.98 -0.58
N ILE A 82 16.95 -12.13 -0.53
CA ILE A 82 15.76 -12.38 -1.36
C ILE A 82 14.65 -11.39 -1.01
N ARG A 83 14.41 -11.13 0.26
CA ARG A 83 13.42 -10.15 0.72
C ARG A 83 13.72 -8.74 0.22
N VAL A 84 14.98 -8.32 0.28
CA VAL A 84 15.39 -7.02 -0.24
C VAL A 84 15.15 -6.93 -1.75
N ILE A 85 15.51 -7.95 -2.51
CA ILE A 85 15.28 -7.98 -3.96
C ILE A 85 13.78 -7.84 -4.28
N ILE A 86 12.94 -8.63 -3.63
CA ILE A 86 11.48 -8.59 -3.84
C ILE A 86 10.90 -7.24 -3.42
N ALA A 87 11.35 -6.69 -2.30
CA ALA A 87 10.90 -5.39 -1.83
C ALA A 87 11.25 -4.27 -2.83
N GLU A 88 12.46 -4.27 -3.40
CA GLU A 88 12.86 -3.25 -4.36
C GLU A 88 12.15 -3.40 -5.71
N LEU A 89 11.90 -4.62 -6.18
CA LEU A 89 11.06 -4.86 -7.36
C LEU A 89 9.63 -4.35 -7.13
N GLN A 90 9.05 -4.64 -5.98
CA GLN A 90 7.73 -4.14 -5.60
C GLN A 90 7.71 -2.61 -5.49
N ARG A 91 8.79 -2.00 -5.00
CA ARG A 91 8.93 -0.52 -4.95
C ARG A 91 8.88 0.09 -6.34
N ILE A 92 9.61 -0.49 -7.29
CA ILE A 92 9.58 -0.06 -8.69
C ILE A 92 8.15 -0.15 -9.24
N ALA A 93 7.48 -1.28 -9.05
CA ALA A 93 6.10 -1.48 -9.50
C ALA A 93 5.13 -0.44 -8.89
N SER A 94 5.27 -0.13 -7.62
CA SER A 94 4.47 0.89 -6.92
C SER A 94 4.74 2.30 -7.46
N HIS A 95 6.00 2.66 -7.69
CA HIS A 95 6.37 3.96 -8.25
C HIS A 95 5.86 4.14 -9.69
N LEU A 96 5.85 3.08 -10.49
CA LEU A 96 5.26 3.13 -11.84
C LEU A 96 3.78 3.50 -11.80
N VAL A 97 3.01 2.94 -10.87
CA VAL A 97 1.60 3.33 -10.68
C VAL A 97 1.49 4.80 -10.23
N ALA A 98 2.30 5.23 -9.27
CA ALA A 98 2.26 6.60 -8.77
C ALA A 98 2.55 7.63 -9.88
N ILE A 99 3.58 7.40 -10.69
CA ILE A 99 3.93 8.27 -11.82
C ILE A 99 2.85 8.24 -12.90
N GLY A 100 2.32 7.05 -13.21
CA GLY A 100 1.27 6.89 -14.21
C GLY A 100 -0.02 7.61 -13.84
N THR A 101 -0.49 7.47 -12.61
CA THR A 101 -1.69 8.15 -12.10
C THR A 101 -1.49 9.65 -11.99
N PHE A 102 -0.32 10.11 -11.58
CA PHE A 102 0.02 11.53 -11.63
C PHE A 102 -0.06 12.08 -13.07
N GLY A 103 0.43 11.30 -14.06
CA GLY A 103 0.28 11.64 -15.47
C GLY A 103 -1.19 11.83 -15.88
N LEU A 104 -2.10 10.96 -15.42
CA LEU A 104 -3.53 11.10 -15.65
C LEU A 104 -4.09 12.40 -15.05
N ASP A 105 -3.68 12.74 -13.84
CA ASP A 105 -4.17 13.94 -13.14
C ASP A 105 -3.80 15.23 -13.88
N VAL A 106 -2.66 15.25 -14.58
CA VAL A 106 -2.25 16.38 -15.42
C VAL A 106 -2.71 16.24 -16.90
N GLY A 107 -3.53 15.24 -17.22
CA GLY A 107 -4.14 15.05 -18.54
C GLY A 107 -3.30 14.23 -19.54
N ALA A 108 -2.22 13.57 -19.09
CA ALA A 108 -1.36 12.76 -19.94
C ALA A 108 -1.69 11.26 -19.79
N ILE A 109 -2.50 10.71 -20.71
CA ILE A 109 -2.94 9.30 -20.67
C ILE A 109 -1.80 8.34 -21.09
N THR A 110 -1.00 8.69 -22.07
CA THR A 110 0.03 7.82 -22.64
C THR A 110 1.08 7.35 -21.60
N PRO A 111 1.62 8.19 -20.72
CA PRO A 111 2.49 7.75 -19.63
C PRO A 111 1.85 6.69 -18.74
N PHE A 112 0.56 6.82 -18.43
CA PHE A 112 -0.15 5.84 -17.62
C PHE A 112 -0.18 4.46 -18.28
N THR A 113 -0.52 4.38 -19.56
CA THR A 113 -0.58 3.08 -20.26
C THR A 113 0.80 2.40 -20.34
N TRP A 114 1.86 3.19 -20.49
CA TRP A 114 3.22 2.67 -20.53
C TRP A 114 3.70 2.20 -19.15
N THR A 115 3.45 2.96 -18.11
CA THR A 115 3.84 2.58 -16.75
C THR A 115 3.11 1.33 -16.26
N ILE A 116 1.84 1.14 -16.62
CA ILE A 116 1.11 -0.10 -16.33
C ILE A 116 1.69 -1.28 -17.10
N ARG A 117 2.00 -1.12 -18.39
CA ARG A 117 2.68 -2.17 -19.17
C ARG A 117 4.01 -2.56 -18.56
N ASP A 118 4.83 -1.58 -18.20
CA ASP A 118 6.16 -1.84 -17.65
C ASP A 118 6.07 -2.46 -16.24
N ARG A 119 5.05 -2.11 -15.46
CA ARG A 119 4.73 -2.76 -14.21
C ARG A 119 4.42 -4.24 -14.41
N GLU A 120 3.54 -4.59 -15.36
CA GLU A 120 3.19 -5.99 -15.65
C GLU A 120 4.42 -6.78 -16.13
N ASN A 121 5.29 -6.20 -16.96
CA ASN A 121 6.53 -6.83 -17.41
C ASN A 121 7.57 -7.01 -16.30
N GLY A 122 7.55 -6.19 -15.27
CA GLY A 122 8.47 -6.27 -14.13
C GLY A 122 8.01 -7.18 -12.99
N THR A 123 6.77 -7.68 -13.04
CA THR A 123 6.18 -8.56 -12.01
C THR A 123 6.11 -10.03 -12.43
N VAL A 124 6.59 -10.39 -13.63
CA VAL A 124 6.65 -11.77 -14.17
C VAL A 124 8.01 -12.42 -13.92
#